data_8094d1dd013b945913751cf33462fdc8
#
_entry.id   8094d1dd013b945913751cf33462fdc8
#
_cell.length_a   1.000
_cell.length_b   1.000
_cell.length_c   1.000
_cell.angle_alpha   90.00
_cell.angle_beta   90.00
_cell.angle_gamma   90.00
#
_symmetry.space_group_name_H-M   'P 1'
#
loop_
_entity.id
_entity.type
_entity.pdbx_description
1 polymer ?
#
loop_
_entity_poly.entity_id
_entity_poly.type
_entity_poly.pdbx_seq_one_letter_code
_entity_poly.pdbx_strand_id
1 'polypeptide(L)'
;MENFSPNNQNENKETGWEITVEDQRAAIEAQIQMLEEQRLDLEKQMREELQYMRNANRDEMDNQDIYESMSGIFEDKMRAYDSKFYEIDVQIDGLEFKLKNIENNN
;
A
#
# COMPACT_ATOMS: atom_id res chain seq x y z
N MET A 1 7.89 -45.69 10.67
CA MET A 1 7.96 -45.26 10.26
C MET A 1 7.67 -44.60 9.83
N GLU A 2 7.51 -43.99 9.87
CA GLU A 2 7.50 -43.42 9.42
C GLU A 2 7.48 -42.71 9.13
N ASN A 3 7.51 -42.73 9.40
CA ASN A 3 7.72 -42.17 8.90
C ASN A 3 7.70 -41.52 8.57
N PHE A 4 7.66 -41.54 8.77
CA PHE A 4 7.99 -41.11 8.21
C PHE A 4 7.70 -40.74 7.79
N SER A 5 7.54 -40.79 8.03
CA SER A 5 7.55 -40.64 7.44
C SER A 5 7.24 -40.28 7.03
N PRO A 6 7.07 -40.39 7.02
CA PRO A 6 7.04 -40.08 6.55
C PRO A 6 6.52 -39.77 6.14
N ASN A 7 6.27 -39.82 6.18
CA ASN A 7 6.03 -39.59 5.61
C ASN A 7 5.49 -39.20 5.24
N ASN A 8 5.21 -39.18 5.44
CA ASN A 8 5.00 -38.95 5.04
C ASN A 8 4.58 -38.58 4.64
N GLN A 9 4.32 -38.45 4.73
CA GLN A 9 4.21 -38.19 4.34
C GLN A 9 3.77 -37.79 3.84
N ASN A 10 3.55 -37.97 3.91
CA ASN A 10 3.28 -37.63 3.49
C ASN A 10 2.70 -37.17 3.18
N GLU A 11 2.61 -37.15 3.30
CA GLU A 11 2.25 -36.63 3.27
C GLU A 11 1.74 -35.98 3.00
N ASN A 12 1.72 -36.10 2.99
CA ASN A 12 1.52 -35.35 2.86
C ASN A 12 1.24 -34.72 2.68
N LYS A 13 1.15 -34.77 2.69
CA LYS A 13 1.33 -34.14 2.69
C LYS A 13 0.86 -33.46 2.56
N GLU A 14 0.67 -33.66 2.62
CA GLU A 14 0.77 -33.02 2.66
C GLU A 14 0.55 -32.25 2.58
N THR A 15 0.76 -32.51 2.61
CA THR A 15 0.26 -31.95 3.08
C THR A 15 -0.31 -30.64 3.69
N GLY A 16 -0.58 -30.25 4.89
CA GLY A 16 -1.17 -29.13 5.55
C GLY A 16 -0.59 -27.76 5.25
N TRP A 17 0.59 -27.74 4.73
CA TRP A 17 1.25 -26.47 4.38
C TRP A 17 1.26 -26.21 2.87
N GLU A 18 0.52 -26.99 2.14
CA GLU A 18 0.29 -26.68 0.74
C GLU A 18 -0.72 -25.57 0.64
N ILE A 19 -0.34 -24.48 -0.02
CA ILE A 19 -1.21 -23.33 -0.17
C ILE A 19 -2.06 -23.52 -1.42
N THR A 20 -3.37 -23.54 -1.26
CA THR A 20 -4.29 -23.66 -2.39
C THR A 20 -4.32 -22.35 -3.17
N VAL A 21 -4.83 -22.42 -4.41
CA VAL A 21 -5.02 -21.22 -5.22
C VAL A 21 -5.95 -20.23 -4.53
N GLU A 22 -7.00 -20.73 -3.91
CA GLU A 22 -7.93 -19.88 -3.18
C GLU A 22 -7.25 -19.17 -2.02
N ASP A 23 -6.39 -19.90 -1.30
CA ASP A 23 -5.62 -19.30 -0.20
C ASP A 23 -4.66 -18.24 -0.70
N GLN A 24 -3.99 -18.48 -1.83
CA GLN A 24 -3.09 -17.52 -2.44
C GLN A 24 -3.84 -16.26 -2.85
N ARG A 25 -4.99 -16.45 -3.48
CA ARG A 25 -5.83 -15.33 -3.90
C ARG A 25 -6.25 -14.50 -2.68
N ALA A 26 -6.73 -15.15 -1.64
CA ALA A 26 -7.19 -14.46 -0.44
C ALA A 26 -6.06 -13.66 0.20
N ALA A 27 -4.85 -14.23 0.25
CA ALA A 27 -3.70 -13.53 0.81
C ALA A 27 -3.35 -12.29 0.00
N ILE A 28 -3.36 -12.40 -1.33
CA ILE A 28 -3.05 -11.28 -2.20
C ILE A 28 -4.13 -10.20 -2.07
N GLU A 29 -5.39 -10.59 -2.06
CA GLU A 29 -6.49 -9.64 -1.91
C GLU A 29 -6.41 -8.91 -0.58
N ALA A 30 -6.03 -9.62 0.48
CA ALA A 30 -5.86 -8.99 1.79
C ALA A 30 -4.72 -7.95 1.77
N GLN A 31 -3.63 -8.25 1.07
CA GLN A 31 -2.52 -7.32 0.94
C GLN A 31 -2.93 -6.08 0.15
N ILE A 32 -3.68 -6.27 -0.93
CA ILE A 32 -4.19 -5.15 -1.72
C ILE A 32 -5.08 -4.26 -0.85
N GLN A 33 -5.97 -4.87 -0.08
CA GLN A 33 -6.86 -4.12 0.79
C GLN A 33 -6.07 -3.30 1.82
N MET A 34 -5.05 -3.88 2.42
CA MET A 34 -4.21 -3.17 3.38
C MET A 34 -3.54 -1.96 2.73
N LEU A 35 -3.05 -2.13 1.51
CA LEU A 35 -2.40 -1.04 0.79
C LEU A 35 -3.40 0.05 0.42
N GLU A 36 -4.62 -0.33 0.03
CA GLU A 36 -5.67 0.64 -0.25
C GLU A 36 -6.05 1.43 0.99
N GLU A 37 -6.08 0.78 2.15
CA GLU A 37 -6.34 1.48 3.41
C GLU A 37 -5.22 2.44 3.75
N GLN A 38 -3.97 2.03 3.53
CA GLN A 38 -2.83 2.94 3.73
C GLN A 38 -2.93 4.16 2.81
N ARG A 39 -3.36 3.93 1.58
CA ARG A 39 -3.54 5.01 0.62
C ARG A 39 -4.60 6.00 1.09
N LEU A 40 -5.70 5.48 1.60
CA LEU A 40 -6.77 6.34 2.15
C LEU A 40 -6.28 7.15 3.34
N ASP A 41 -5.50 6.55 4.23
CA ASP A 41 -4.92 7.27 5.36
C ASP A 41 -4.00 8.38 4.88
N LEU A 42 -3.18 8.13 3.86
CA LEU A 42 -2.31 9.15 3.30
C LEU A 42 -3.11 10.28 2.67
N GLU A 43 -4.19 9.95 1.96
CA GLU A 43 -5.07 10.96 1.39
C GLU A 43 -5.67 11.85 2.47
N LYS A 44 -6.07 11.24 3.58
CA LYS A 44 -6.62 12.00 4.71
C LYS A 44 -5.56 12.93 5.29
N GLN A 45 -4.36 12.41 5.54
CA GLN A 45 -3.26 13.22 6.05
C GLN A 45 -2.93 14.38 5.12
N MET A 46 -2.89 14.10 3.83
CA MET A 46 -2.60 15.13 2.83
C MET A 46 -3.65 16.22 2.86
N ARG A 47 -4.94 15.84 2.93
CA ARG A 47 -6.02 16.81 2.98
C ARG A 47 -5.95 17.67 4.24
N GLU A 48 -5.60 17.07 5.37
CA GLU A 48 -5.45 17.79 6.63
C GLU A 48 -4.31 18.78 6.56
N GLU A 49 -3.18 18.40 5.96
CA GLU A 49 -2.07 19.30 5.78
C GLU A 49 -2.40 20.42 4.81
N LEU A 50 -3.11 20.11 3.73
CA LEU A 50 -3.58 21.12 2.78
C LEU A 50 -4.46 22.16 3.49
N GLN A 51 -5.38 21.69 4.33
CA GLN A 51 -6.26 22.58 5.06
C GLN A 51 -5.48 23.46 6.03
N TYR A 52 -4.53 22.85 6.73
CA TYR A 52 -3.67 23.60 7.65
C TYR A 52 -2.89 24.68 6.91
N MET A 53 -2.28 24.35 5.78
CA MET A 53 -1.48 25.27 5.00
C MET A 53 -2.34 26.41 4.42
N ARG A 54 -3.55 26.11 3.98
CA ARG A 54 -4.47 27.13 3.50
C ARG A 54 -4.82 28.13 4.58
N ASN A 55 -5.09 27.63 5.77
CA ASN A 55 -5.44 28.50 6.90
C ASN A 55 -4.27 29.38 7.30
N ALA A 56 -3.06 28.79 7.35
CA ALA A 56 -1.86 29.53 7.68
C ALA A 56 -1.56 30.59 6.62
N ASN A 57 -1.67 30.22 5.34
CA ASN A 57 -1.42 31.17 4.24
C ASN A 57 -2.39 32.34 4.27
N ARG A 58 -3.65 32.08 4.65
CA ARG A 58 -4.64 33.14 4.72
C ARG A 58 -4.20 34.23 5.71
N ASP A 59 -3.67 33.79 6.84
CA ASP A 59 -3.24 34.71 7.90
C ASP A 59 -1.95 35.45 7.55
N GLU A 60 -1.12 34.84 6.68
CA GLU A 60 0.21 35.37 6.35
C GLU A 60 0.29 35.97 4.93
N MET A 61 -0.85 36.18 4.31
CA MET A 61 -0.89 36.66 2.91
C MET A 61 -0.20 38.01 2.68
N ASP A 62 -0.13 38.83 3.72
CA ASP A 62 0.49 40.15 3.61
C ASP A 62 2.01 40.11 3.67
N ASN A 63 2.61 38.94 3.97
CA ASN A 63 4.06 38.80 4.08
C ASN A 63 4.56 37.89 2.97
N GLN A 64 5.14 38.49 1.94
CA GLN A 64 5.58 37.78 0.74
C GLN A 64 6.66 36.74 1.08
N ASP A 65 7.60 37.08 1.94
CA ASP A 65 8.69 36.18 2.28
C ASP A 65 8.20 34.92 3.00
N ILE A 66 7.28 35.11 3.92
CA ILE A 66 6.68 33.99 4.65
C ILE A 66 5.86 33.13 3.69
N TYR A 67 5.10 33.75 2.82
CA TYR A 67 4.29 33.04 1.85
C TYR A 67 5.16 32.17 0.94
N GLU A 68 6.26 32.73 0.41
CA GLU A 68 7.15 31.97 -0.46
C GLU A 68 7.80 30.81 0.27
N SER A 69 8.22 31.04 1.52
CA SER A 69 8.81 29.98 2.33
C SER A 69 7.83 28.84 2.58
N MET A 70 6.58 29.18 2.91
CA MET A 70 5.54 28.19 3.16
C MET A 70 5.17 27.45 1.88
N SER A 71 5.16 28.15 0.74
CA SER A 71 4.90 27.50 -0.55
C SER A 71 5.95 26.45 -0.89
N GLY A 72 7.23 26.75 -0.63
CA GLY A 72 8.32 25.80 -0.84
C GLY A 72 8.16 24.57 0.03
N ILE A 73 7.86 24.76 1.31
CA ILE A 73 7.63 23.66 2.24
C ILE A 73 6.44 22.81 1.78
N PHE A 74 5.37 23.48 1.34
CA PHE A 74 4.17 22.81 0.87
C PHE A 74 4.49 21.94 -0.36
N GLU A 75 5.25 22.47 -1.32
CA GLU A 75 5.60 21.72 -2.51
C GLU A 75 6.44 20.48 -2.16
N ASP A 76 7.37 20.62 -1.22
CA ASP A 76 8.19 19.49 -0.78
C ASP A 76 7.33 18.41 -0.13
N LYS A 77 6.36 18.82 0.69
CA LYS A 77 5.46 17.86 1.33
C LYS A 77 4.59 17.15 0.31
N MET A 78 4.07 17.88 -0.67
CA MET A 78 3.23 17.28 -1.72
C MET A 78 4.03 16.30 -2.55
N ARG A 79 5.28 16.62 -2.83
CA ARG A 79 6.16 15.71 -3.56
C ARG A 79 6.41 14.43 -2.78
N ALA A 80 6.57 14.55 -1.45
CA ALA A 80 6.74 13.38 -0.59
C ALA A 80 5.48 12.49 -0.59
N TYR A 81 4.30 13.10 -0.54
CA TYR A 81 3.06 12.34 -0.64
C TYR A 81 2.92 11.65 -1.99
N ASP A 82 3.24 12.34 -3.08
CA ASP A 82 3.19 11.76 -4.43
C ASP A 82 4.08 10.53 -4.51
N SER A 83 5.29 10.59 -3.93
CA SER A 83 6.20 9.45 -3.92
C SER A 83 5.60 8.28 -3.17
N LYS A 84 4.96 8.52 -2.03
CA LYS A 84 4.34 7.47 -1.24
C LYS A 84 3.14 6.86 -1.96
N PHE A 85 2.32 7.69 -2.60
CA PHE A 85 1.20 7.20 -3.41
C PHE A 85 1.72 6.32 -4.54
N TYR A 86 2.77 6.76 -5.21
CA TYR A 86 3.35 6.01 -6.31
C TYR A 86 3.83 4.63 -5.83
N GLU A 87 4.53 4.58 -4.70
CA GLU A 87 5.02 3.32 -4.14
C GLU A 87 3.88 2.35 -3.83
N ILE A 88 2.80 2.88 -3.24
CA ILE A 88 1.64 2.05 -2.93
C ILE A 88 0.98 1.55 -4.21
N ASP A 89 0.81 2.43 -5.18
CA ASP A 89 0.16 2.07 -6.45
C ASP A 89 0.96 1.01 -7.20
N VAL A 90 2.29 1.12 -7.19
CA VAL A 90 3.15 0.11 -7.83
C VAL A 90 3.00 -1.25 -7.14
N GLN A 91 2.91 -1.26 -5.82
CA GLN A 91 2.73 -2.51 -5.08
C GLN A 91 1.36 -3.13 -5.37
N ILE A 92 0.32 -2.31 -5.43
CA ILE A 92 -1.02 -2.81 -5.75
C ILE A 92 -1.03 -3.40 -7.16
N ASP A 93 -0.45 -2.69 -8.13
CA ASP A 93 -0.38 -3.17 -9.52
C ASP A 93 0.34 -4.52 -9.60
N GLY A 94 1.45 -4.66 -8.85
CA GLY A 94 2.18 -5.92 -8.83
C GLY A 94 1.37 -7.06 -8.25
N LEU A 95 0.61 -6.78 -7.19
CA LEU A 95 -0.25 -7.79 -6.58
C LEU A 95 -1.41 -8.16 -7.48
N GLU A 96 -2.00 -7.19 -8.16
CA GLU A 96 -3.08 -7.43 -9.13
C GLU A 96 -2.57 -8.28 -10.28
N PHE A 97 -1.35 -8.04 -10.73
CA PHE A 97 -0.72 -8.85 -11.77
C PHE A 97 -0.56 -10.30 -11.31
N LYS A 98 -0.11 -10.51 -10.07
CA LYS A 98 0.02 -11.85 -9.50
C LYS A 98 -1.33 -12.55 -9.42
N LEU A 99 -2.35 -11.81 -9.00
CA LEU A 99 -3.70 -12.34 -8.89
C LEU A 99 -4.20 -12.82 -10.24
N LYS A 100 -3.99 -11.99 -11.26
CA LYS A 100 -4.40 -12.32 -12.63
C LYS A 100 -3.68 -13.58 -13.12
N ASN A 101 -2.39 -13.70 -12.83
CA ASN A 101 -1.62 -14.88 -13.23
C ASN A 101 -2.13 -16.14 -12.55
N ILE A 102 -2.48 -16.06 -11.28
CA ILE A 102 -3.05 -17.20 -10.56
C ILE A 102 -4.35 -17.64 -11.22
N GLU A 103 -5.21 -16.68 -11.55
CA GLU A 103 -6.50 -16.97 -12.19
C GLU A 103 -6.31 -17.57 -13.57
N ASN A 104 -5.35 -17.06 -14.35
CA ASN A 104 -5.12 -17.53 -15.70
C ASN A 104 -4.48 -18.92 -15.76
N ASN A 105 -3.76 -19.31 -14.71
CA ASN A 105 -3.08 -20.59 -14.66
C ASN A 105 -3.96 -21.71 -14.10
N ASN A 106 -5.19 -21.40 -13.80
CA ASN A 106 -6.19 -22.37 -13.40
C ASN A 106 -7.26 -22.49 -14.43
#